data_87244787fc849a7502f917921e8a2fe9
#
_entry.id   87244787fc849a7502f917921e8a2fe9
#
_cell.length_a   1.000
_cell.length_b   1.000
_cell.length_c   1.000
_cell.angle_alpha   90.00
_cell.angle_beta   90.00
_cell.angle_gamma   90.00
#
_symmetry.space_group_name_H-M   'P 1'
#
loop_
_entity.id
_entity.type
_entity.pdbx_description
1 polymer ?
#
loop_
_entity_poly.entity_id
_entity_poly.type
_entity_poly.pdbx_seq_one_letter_code
_entity_poly.pdbx_strand_id
1 'polypeptide(L)'
;MQNKEYKKSVGQKLYRALIKRYESKIYEAKSILAVYFTSAVGIGEHPQILEEMDKHITIIVDAEDKKGALERHFEDGGWNMPFFEDNK
;
A
#
# COMPACT_ATOMS: atom_id res chain seq x y z
N MET A 1 0.02 -0.76 33.90
CA MET A 1 1.00 -1.35 33.09
C MET A 1 0.55 -1.54 31.68
N GLN A 2 -0.52 -2.20 31.56
CA GLN A 2 -0.99 -2.58 30.25
C GLN A 2 -1.52 -1.41 29.46
N ASN A 3 -1.96 -0.39 30.12
CA ASN A 3 -2.67 0.68 29.44
C ASN A 3 -1.79 1.42 28.45
N LYS A 4 -0.60 1.76 28.87
CA LYS A 4 0.27 2.48 27.98
C LYS A 4 0.69 1.64 26.80
N GLU A 5 1.09 0.42 27.09
CA GLU A 5 1.51 -0.46 26.03
C GLU A 5 0.37 -0.77 25.12
N TYR A 6 -0.82 -0.87 25.69
CA TYR A 6 -1.98 -1.16 24.88
C TYR A 6 -2.22 -0.03 23.87
N LYS A 7 -2.11 1.19 24.29
CA LYS A 7 -2.33 2.30 23.39
C LYS A 7 -1.30 2.37 22.30
N LYS A 8 -0.03 2.17 22.66
CA LYS A 8 0.99 2.11 21.64
C LYS A 8 0.73 0.96 20.69
N SER A 9 0.32 -0.16 21.27
CA SER A 9 0.06 -1.33 20.48
C SER A 9 -1.05 -1.09 19.46
N VAL A 10 -2.07 -0.36 19.88
CA VAL A 10 -3.15 -0.04 18.96
C VAL A 10 -2.65 0.80 17.80
N GLY A 11 -1.88 1.84 18.09
CA GLY A 11 -1.34 2.67 17.03
C GLY A 11 -0.44 1.90 16.10
N GLN A 12 0.41 1.07 16.68
CA GLN A 12 1.29 0.26 15.86
C GLN A 12 0.52 -0.74 15.02
N LYS A 13 -0.53 -1.30 15.59
CA LYS A 13 -1.34 -2.25 14.83
C LYS A 13 -2.04 -1.58 13.68
N LEU A 14 -2.53 -0.38 13.89
CA LEU A 14 -3.18 0.35 12.81
C LEU A 14 -2.18 0.71 11.72
N TYR A 15 -1.00 1.13 12.13
CA TYR A 15 0.06 1.42 11.18
C TYR A 15 0.36 0.19 10.34
N ARG A 16 0.56 -0.94 11.01
CA ARG A 16 0.87 -2.17 10.31
C ARG A 16 -0.27 -2.61 9.42
N ALA A 17 -1.49 -2.40 9.88
CA ALA A 17 -2.64 -2.77 9.07
C ALA A 17 -2.64 -2.01 7.76
N LEU A 18 -2.31 -0.73 7.80
CA LEU A 18 -2.23 0.06 6.58
C LEU A 18 -1.10 -0.44 5.68
N ILE A 19 0.07 -0.69 6.28
CA ILE A 19 1.19 -1.22 5.50
C ILE A 19 0.78 -2.51 4.81
N LYS A 20 0.15 -3.40 5.54
CA LYS A 20 -0.27 -4.67 4.97
C LYS A 20 -1.31 -4.48 3.87
N ARG A 21 -2.19 -3.51 4.04
CA ARG A 21 -3.18 -3.23 3.02
C ARG A 21 -2.51 -2.82 1.73
N TYR A 22 -1.53 -1.92 1.80
CA TYR A 22 -0.86 -1.46 0.60
C TYR A 22 -0.03 -2.58 -0.02
N GLU A 23 0.65 -3.35 0.82
CA GLU A 23 1.42 -4.48 0.31
C GLU A 23 0.52 -5.50 -0.36
N SER A 24 -0.66 -5.72 0.20
CA SER A 24 -1.59 -6.66 -0.38
C SER A 24 -2.07 -6.20 -1.76
N LYS A 25 -2.35 -4.91 -1.88
CA LYS A 25 -2.78 -4.36 -3.17
C LYS A 25 -1.67 -4.48 -4.20
N ILE A 26 -0.45 -4.22 -3.80
CA ILE A 26 0.68 -4.36 -4.70
C ILE A 26 0.82 -5.81 -5.14
N TYR A 27 0.76 -6.71 -4.19
CA TYR A 27 0.94 -8.12 -4.48
C TYR A 27 -0.15 -8.63 -5.42
N GLU A 28 -1.38 -8.23 -5.15
CA GLU A 28 -2.49 -8.66 -5.97
C GLU A 28 -2.34 -8.17 -7.40
N ALA A 29 -2.04 -6.89 -7.55
CA ALA A 29 -1.90 -6.31 -8.89
C ALA A 29 -0.72 -6.93 -9.64
N LYS A 30 0.38 -7.16 -8.92
CA LYS A 30 1.54 -7.81 -9.56
C LYS A 30 1.18 -9.21 -10.03
N SER A 31 0.41 -9.93 -9.22
CA SER A 31 0.05 -11.30 -9.58
C SER A 31 -0.82 -11.32 -10.83
N ILE A 32 -1.74 -10.39 -10.91
CA ILE A 32 -2.61 -10.32 -12.07
C ILE A 32 -1.79 -9.94 -13.30
N LEU A 33 -0.91 -8.96 -13.16
CA LEU A 33 -0.06 -8.57 -14.28
C LEU A 33 0.84 -9.71 -14.73
N ALA A 34 1.32 -10.51 -13.77
CA ALA A 34 2.16 -11.64 -14.12
C ALA A 34 1.42 -12.62 -15.02
N VAL A 35 0.13 -12.81 -14.75
CA VAL A 35 -0.66 -13.69 -15.62
C VAL A 35 -0.72 -13.12 -17.02
N TYR A 36 -0.98 -11.83 -17.15
CA TYR A 36 -1.03 -11.20 -18.45
C TYR A 36 0.30 -11.33 -19.19
N PHE A 37 1.40 -11.11 -18.48
CA PHE A 37 2.70 -11.13 -19.13
C PHE A 37 3.15 -12.53 -19.52
N THR A 38 2.70 -13.53 -18.78
CA THR A 38 3.20 -14.88 -19.04
C THR A 38 2.25 -15.72 -19.86
N SER A 39 0.99 -15.33 -19.96
CA SER A 39 0.01 -16.09 -20.71
C SER A 39 -0.42 -15.26 -21.89
N ALA A 40 -0.01 -15.66 -23.08
CA ALA A 40 -0.34 -14.93 -24.29
C ALA A 40 -1.66 -15.35 -24.88
N VAL A 41 -2.29 -16.34 -24.29
CA VAL A 41 -3.52 -16.87 -24.87
C VAL A 41 -4.61 -15.81 -24.81
N GLY A 42 -5.18 -15.49 -25.94
CA GLY A 42 -6.31 -14.59 -25.99
C GLY A 42 -5.98 -13.13 -25.87
N ILE A 43 -4.72 -12.79 -25.66
CA ILE A 43 -4.38 -11.39 -25.50
C ILE A 43 -4.76 -10.60 -26.74
N GLY A 44 -4.48 -11.14 -27.91
CA GLY A 44 -4.79 -10.43 -29.14
C GLY A 44 -6.27 -10.26 -29.38
N GLU A 45 -7.09 -10.96 -28.65
CA GLU A 45 -8.53 -10.89 -28.85
C GLU A 45 -9.19 -9.92 -27.90
N HIS A 46 -8.41 -9.27 -27.04
CA HIS A 46 -8.96 -8.36 -26.06
C HIS A 46 -8.35 -6.99 -26.23
N PRO A 47 -9.01 -6.13 -27.00
CA PRO A 47 -8.43 -4.81 -27.23
C PRO A 47 -8.26 -4.01 -25.98
N GLN A 48 -8.98 -4.35 -24.92
CA GLN A 48 -8.85 -3.62 -23.67
C GLN A 48 -7.76 -4.17 -22.76
N ILE A 49 -6.96 -5.12 -23.26
CA ILE A 49 -5.97 -5.73 -22.38
C ILE A 49 -4.99 -4.71 -21.85
N LEU A 50 -4.58 -3.78 -22.70
CA LEU A 50 -3.63 -2.78 -22.27
C LEU A 50 -4.23 -1.85 -21.21
N GLU A 51 -5.50 -1.52 -21.38
CA GLU A 51 -6.17 -0.70 -20.38
C GLU A 51 -6.26 -1.42 -19.05
N GLU A 52 -6.56 -2.72 -19.09
CA GLU A 52 -6.63 -3.49 -17.86
C GLU A 52 -5.28 -3.57 -17.20
N MET A 53 -4.24 -3.79 -17.98
CA MET A 53 -2.90 -3.84 -17.41
C MET A 53 -2.51 -2.49 -16.82
N ASP A 54 -2.86 -1.42 -17.51
CA ASP A 54 -2.55 -0.09 -17.02
C ASP A 54 -3.24 0.20 -15.69
N LYS A 55 -4.46 -0.28 -15.53
CA LYS A 55 -5.15 -0.14 -14.26
C LYS A 55 -4.37 -0.78 -13.12
N HIS A 56 -3.82 -1.94 -13.37
CA HIS A 56 -3.08 -2.64 -12.31
C HIS A 56 -1.76 -1.96 -12.03
N ILE A 57 -1.15 -1.37 -13.03
CA ILE A 57 0.04 -0.55 -12.80
C ILE A 57 -0.32 0.63 -11.92
N THR A 58 -1.45 1.26 -12.20
CA THR A 58 -1.90 2.39 -11.39
C THR A 58 -2.11 1.98 -9.93
N ILE A 59 -2.69 0.81 -9.72
CA ILE A 59 -2.89 0.32 -8.36
C ILE A 59 -1.56 0.16 -7.64
N ILE A 60 -0.56 -0.38 -8.35
CA ILE A 60 0.75 -0.56 -7.74
C ILE A 60 1.35 0.79 -7.37
N VAL A 61 1.33 1.73 -8.31
CA VAL A 61 1.92 3.04 -8.07
C VAL A 61 1.23 3.72 -6.89
N ASP A 62 -0.09 3.69 -6.89
CA ASP A 62 -0.86 4.33 -5.83
C ASP A 62 -0.53 3.72 -4.47
N ALA A 63 -0.48 2.39 -4.41
CA ALA A 63 -0.20 1.72 -3.15
C ALA A 63 1.23 1.95 -2.69
N GLU A 64 2.17 1.95 -3.63
CA GLU A 64 3.56 2.21 -3.28
C GLU A 64 3.73 3.63 -2.77
N ASP A 65 3.06 4.58 -3.40
CA ASP A 65 3.14 5.96 -2.94
C ASP A 65 2.57 6.11 -1.55
N LYS A 66 1.43 5.50 -1.30
CA LYS A 66 0.80 5.60 0.00
C LYS A 66 1.64 4.92 1.07
N LYS A 67 2.17 3.76 0.75
CA LYS A 67 3.01 3.06 1.70
C LYS A 67 4.24 3.91 2.03
N GLY A 68 4.87 4.45 1.00
CA GLY A 68 6.04 5.29 1.20
C GLY A 68 5.73 6.52 2.01
N ALA A 69 4.60 7.16 1.74
CA ALA A 69 4.23 8.34 2.50
C ALA A 69 3.99 7.99 3.96
N LEU A 70 3.31 6.87 4.19
CA LEU A 70 3.04 6.43 5.55
C LEU A 70 4.35 6.18 6.29
N GLU A 71 5.29 5.53 5.63
CA GLU A 71 6.56 5.23 6.26
C GLU A 71 7.37 6.49 6.53
N ARG A 72 7.39 7.40 5.58
CA ARG A 72 8.20 8.61 5.74
C ARG A 72 7.67 9.51 6.83
N HIS A 73 6.37 9.53 7.00
CA HIS A 73 5.78 10.52 7.89
C HIS A 73 5.38 9.96 9.24
N PHE A 74 5.22 8.66 9.37
CA PHE A 74 4.64 8.11 10.58
C PHE A 74 5.42 6.94 11.16
N GLU A 75 6.46 6.49 10.50
CA GLU A 75 7.22 5.38 11.02
C GLU A 75 7.87 5.77 12.33
N ASP A 76 8.12 4.78 13.15
CA ASP A 76 8.83 4.99 14.42
C ASP A 76 8.07 5.90 15.36
N GLY A 77 6.78 5.71 15.42
CA GLY A 77 6.01 6.49 16.35
C GLY A 77 5.68 7.86 15.86
N GLY A 78 5.65 8.00 14.53
CA GLY A 78 5.26 9.26 13.96
C GLY A 78 3.90 9.71 14.42
N TRP A 79 3.10 8.82 14.93
CA TRP A 79 1.80 9.20 15.45
C TRP A 79 1.91 9.91 16.80
N ASN A 80 3.09 10.01 17.35
CA ASN A 80 3.32 10.91 18.46
C ASN A 80 3.39 12.34 17.99
N MET A 81 3.68 12.52 16.78
CA MET A 81 3.42 13.71 16.01
C MET A 81 4.02 14.98 16.56
N PRO A 82 5.31 14.99 16.81
CA PRO A 82 5.90 16.26 17.24
C PRO A 82 5.77 17.33 16.17
N PHE A 83 5.67 16.94 14.91
CA PHE A 83 5.58 17.96 13.88
C PHE A 83 4.26 18.71 13.92
N PHE A 84 3.26 18.15 14.57
CA PHE A 84 2.04 18.90 14.77
C PHE A 84 2.28 20.07 15.69
N GLU A 85 3.20 19.91 16.60
CA GLU A 85 3.51 20.99 17.51
C GLU A 85 4.30 22.06 16.82
N ASP A 86 5.04 21.69 15.82
CA ASP A 86 5.84 22.65 15.09
C ASP A 86 5.00 23.59 14.30
N ASN A 87 3.77 23.23 14.10
CA ASN A 87 2.89 24.05 13.29
C ASN A 87 2.30 25.19 14.06
N LYS A 88 2.63 25.31 15.29
CA LYS A 88 2.07 26.38 16.10
C LYS A 88 2.49 27.75 15.64
#